data_6476ededc7de70c6402180eead617440
#
_entry.id   6476ededc7de70c6402180eead617440
#
_cell.length_a   1.000
_cell.length_b   1.000
_cell.length_c   1.000
_cell.angle_alpha   90.00
_cell.angle_beta   90.00
_cell.angle_gamma   90.00
#
_symmetry.space_group_name_H-M   'P 1'
#
loop_
_entity.id
_entity.type
_entity.pdbx_description
1 polymer ?
#
loop_
_entity_poly.entity_id
_entity_poly.type
_entity_poly.pdbx_seq_one_letter_code
_entity_poly.pdbx_strand_id
1 'polypeptide(L)'
;MIAILGGLGAAALWATATLCSSRSSRMLGSRVVLGWVMIVGVVVGLPFAILSPAPASIEPSTAALLLLAGVSYVVGLQLTYAALRIGKVSIVAPILATEGAVAAMIAVALGDKLGLIAAIMLAVIVLGVVLSTLESGRVDVPAGDFDLVADALEGPAVTEVAVASPTTDRAAAAPMSQAATPEVSVDVRRTALLAAAAALVFGVGLVASGRSAALVPVAWVALTARLVGILGVVVPLLLQRRLRLTRTALPLVVIAGTAEILGSMLFAWGSRESIAIAAVMGSQFAVIAAVAAYFLFGERLGRVQLIGVVLIVVSVTVLAAASA
;
A
#
# COMPACT_ATOMS: atom_id res chain seq x y z
N MET A 1 16.24 8.47 16.71
CA MET A 1 15.58 7.24 17.25
C MET A 1 14.08 7.23 17.00
N ILE A 2 13.35 8.32 17.26
CA ILE A 2 11.89 8.41 17.09
C ILE A 2 11.49 8.14 15.63
N ALA A 3 12.23 8.69 14.65
CA ALA A 3 11.97 8.49 13.23
C ALA A 3 12.08 7.02 12.81
N ILE A 4 13.08 6.30 13.36
CA ILE A 4 13.29 4.87 13.09
C ILE A 4 12.16 4.05 13.71
N LEU A 5 11.87 4.27 15.00
CA LEU A 5 10.81 3.55 15.71
C LEU A 5 9.44 3.82 15.11
N GLY A 6 9.13 5.08 14.81
CA GLY A 6 7.87 5.47 14.17
C GLY A 6 7.72 4.87 12.77
N GLY A 7 8.78 4.91 11.95
CA GLY A 7 8.78 4.33 10.62
C GLY A 7 8.66 2.81 10.62
N LEU A 8 9.48 2.10 11.42
CA LEU A 8 9.40 0.63 11.52
C LEU A 8 8.07 0.16 12.14
N GLY A 9 7.57 0.87 13.16
CA GLY A 9 6.25 0.59 13.73
C GLY A 9 5.14 0.76 12.69
N ALA A 10 5.21 1.83 11.89
CA ALA A 10 4.30 2.02 10.76
C ALA A 10 4.42 0.88 9.74
N ALA A 11 5.65 0.48 9.38
CA ALA A 11 5.89 -0.61 8.45
C ALA A 11 5.28 -1.94 8.92
N ALA A 12 5.44 -2.29 10.20
CA ALA A 12 4.85 -3.51 10.77
C ALA A 12 3.32 -3.49 10.73
N LEU A 13 2.72 -2.35 11.06
CA LEU A 13 1.26 -2.18 11.02
C LEU A 13 0.74 -2.16 9.58
N TRP A 14 1.40 -1.49 8.64
CA TRP A 14 1.02 -1.49 7.22
C TRP A 14 1.20 -2.86 6.57
N ALA A 15 2.24 -3.63 6.96
CA ALA A 15 2.38 -5.02 6.54
C ALA A 15 1.19 -5.87 7.03
N THR A 16 0.78 -5.73 8.29
CA THR A 16 -0.39 -6.39 8.85
C THR A 16 -1.67 -5.99 8.10
N ALA A 17 -1.84 -4.69 7.85
CA ALA A 17 -2.96 -4.17 7.08
C ALA A 17 -2.99 -4.74 5.66
N THR A 18 -1.84 -4.83 4.99
CA THR A 18 -1.70 -5.39 3.64
C THR A 18 -2.10 -6.85 3.59
N LEU A 19 -1.62 -7.68 4.53
CA LEU A 19 -1.96 -9.11 4.60
C LEU A 19 -3.47 -9.32 4.82
N CYS A 20 -4.06 -8.58 5.75
CA CYS A 20 -5.50 -8.66 6.04
C CYS A 20 -6.34 -8.12 4.88
N SER A 21 -5.94 -7.00 4.27
CA SER A 21 -6.62 -6.41 3.13
C SER A 21 -6.55 -7.29 1.89
N SER A 22 -5.42 -7.92 1.62
CA SER A 22 -5.26 -8.88 0.52
C SER A 22 -6.28 -10.01 0.63
N ARG A 23 -6.37 -10.65 1.82
CA ARG A 23 -7.32 -11.75 2.04
C ARG A 23 -8.78 -11.29 1.98
N SER A 24 -9.12 -10.14 2.57
CA SER A 24 -10.50 -9.62 2.55
C SER A 24 -10.92 -9.10 1.17
N SER A 25 -9.98 -8.60 0.36
CA SER A 25 -10.24 -8.17 -1.01
C SER A 25 -10.68 -9.31 -1.92
N ARG A 26 -10.18 -10.52 -1.69
CA ARG A 26 -10.65 -11.73 -2.38
C ARG A 26 -12.10 -12.09 -2.07
N MET A 27 -12.65 -11.59 -0.95
CA MET A 27 -14.02 -11.87 -0.51
C MET A 27 -15.00 -10.77 -0.92
N LEU A 28 -14.58 -9.52 -0.95
CA LEU A 28 -15.45 -8.35 -1.07
C LEU A 28 -15.12 -7.44 -2.27
N GLY A 29 -13.96 -7.63 -2.89
CA GLY A 29 -13.38 -6.70 -3.87
C GLY A 29 -12.59 -5.57 -3.19
N SER A 30 -11.49 -5.13 -3.82
CA SER A 30 -10.52 -4.19 -3.24
C SER A 30 -11.11 -2.82 -2.88
N ARG A 31 -12.00 -2.26 -3.72
CA ARG A 31 -12.66 -0.97 -3.45
C ARG A 31 -13.55 -1.02 -2.21
N VAL A 32 -14.29 -2.12 -2.03
CA VAL A 32 -15.17 -2.31 -0.87
C VAL A 32 -14.36 -2.44 0.40
N VAL A 33 -13.28 -3.23 0.38
CA VAL A 33 -12.34 -3.37 1.51
C VAL A 33 -11.73 -2.02 1.85
N LEU A 34 -11.24 -1.27 0.87
CA LEU A 34 -10.71 0.08 1.08
C LEU A 34 -11.74 0.99 1.75
N GLY A 35 -12.98 0.98 1.28
CA GLY A 35 -14.06 1.75 1.91
C GLY A 35 -14.25 1.40 3.38
N TRP A 36 -14.28 0.12 3.72
CA TRP A 36 -14.39 -0.32 5.11
C TRP A 36 -13.16 0.01 5.95
N VAL A 37 -11.95 -0.12 5.40
CA VAL A 37 -10.69 0.30 6.05
C VAL A 37 -10.73 1.80 6.38
N MET A 38 -11.28 2.64 5.50
CA MET A 38 -11.48 4.07 5.78
C MET A 38 -12.46 4.30 6.92
N ILE A 39 -13.61 3.60 6.93
CA ILE A 39 -14.62 3.70 7.99
C ILE A 39 -14.03 3.27 9.34
N VAL A 40 -13.39 2.09 9.40
CA VAL A 40 -12.74 1.59 10.62
C VAL A 40 -11.66 2.57 11.08
N GLY A 41 -10.87 3.10 10.14
CA GLY A 41 -9.85 4.11 10.44
C GLY A 41 -10.44 5.37 11.09
N VAL A 42 -11.61 5.85 10.62
CA VAL A 42 -12.31 6.96 11.28
C VAL A 42 -12.80 6.57 12.68
N VAL A 43 -13.44 5.42 12.81
CA VAL A 43 -13.98 4.94 14.10
C VAL A 43 -12.87 4.79 15.14
N VAL A 44 -11.73 4.23 14.77
CA VAL A 44 -10.58 4.04 15.67
C VAL A 44 -9.82 5.35 15.89
N GLY A 45 -9.65 6.16 14.86
CA GLY A 45 -8.87 7.41 14.93
C GLY A 45 -9.59 8.55 15.64
N LEU A 46 -10.92 8.59 15.57
CA LEU A 46 -11.73 9.66 16.15
C LEU A 46 -11.53 9.83 17.67
N PRO A 47 -11.51 8.77 18.51
CA PRO A 47 -11.20 8.90 19.93
C PRO A 47 -9.83 9.55 20.19
N PHE A 48 -8.79 9.18 19.44
CA PHE A 48 -7.46 9.77 19.58
C PHE A 48 -7.47 11.25 19.18
N ALA A 49 -8.22 11.63 18.15
CA ALA A 49 -8.34 13.02 17.75
C ALA A 49 -9.11 13.86 18.79
N ILE A 50 -10.18 13.33 19.37
CA ILE A 50 -10.98 14.00 20.42
C ILE A 50 -10.14 14.19 21.72
N LEU A 51 -9.33 13.17 22.08
CA LEU A 51 -8.46 13.23 23.25
C LEU A 51 -7.20 14.08 23.03
N SER A 52 -6.85 14.38 21.77
CA SER A 52 -5.74 15.27 21.45
C SER A 52 -6.16 16.73 21.55
N PRO A 53 -5.25 17.65 21.90
CA PRO A 53 -5.55 19.07 21.86
C PRO A 53 -6.09 19.46 20.49
N ALA A 54 -7.29 20.06 20.46
CA ALA A 54 -7.82 20.58 19.19
C ALA A 54 -6.92 21.74 18.73
N PRO A 55 -6.51 21.80 17.45
CA PRO A 55 -5.80 22.96 16.93
C PRO A 55 -6.72 24.19 17.05
N ALA A 56 -6.26 25.24 17.74
CA ALA A 56 -7.05 26.44 17.97
C ALA A 56 -7.45 27.14 16.66
N SER A 57 -6.59 27.04 15.66
CA SER A 57 -6.86 27.43 14.27
C SER A 57 -6.05 26.55 13.33
N ILE A 58 -6.60 26.21 12.18
CA ILE A 58 -5.86 25.53 11.11
C ILE A 58 -5.60 26.59 10.03
N GLU A 59 -4.34 26.98 9.88
CA GLU A 59 -3.95 27.88 8.80
C GLU A 59 -4.24 27.25 7.44
N PRO A 60 -4.56 28.06 6.40
CA PRO A 60 -4.83 27.55 5.06
C PRO A 60 -3.69 26.69 4.49
N SER A 61 -2.44 26.99 4.81
CA SER A 61 -1.26 26.22 4.45
C SER A 61 -1.27 24.81 5.06
N THR A 62 -1.61 24.71 6.34
CA THR A 62 -1.74 23.43 7.07
C THR A 62 -2.92 22.62 6.51
N ALA A 63 -4.06 23.26 6.26
CA ALA A 63 -5.21 22.61 5.64
C ALA A 63 -4.86 22.06 4.24
N ALA A 64 -4.10 22.81 3.45
CA ALA A 64 -3.63 22.36 2.14
C ALA A 64 -2.71 21.14 2.25
N LEU A 65 -1.79 21.10 3.22
CA LEU A 65 -0.92 19.93 3.46
C LEU A 65 -1.74 18.71 3.88
N LEU A 66 -2.71 18.87 4.78
CA LEU A 66 -3.59 17.77 5.21
C LEU A 66 -4.43 17.22 4.05
N LEU A 67 -4.98 18.12 3.22
CA LEU A 67 -5.71 17.72 2.01
C LEU A 67 -4.79 17.03 1.01
N LEU A 68 -3.59 17.58 0.78
CA LEU A 68 -2.60 16.98 -0.11
C LEU A 68 -2.23 15.57 0.35
N ALA A 69 -2.00 15.35 1.65
CA ALA A 69 -1.73 14.02 2.19
C ALA A 69 -2.88 13.04 1.91
N GLY A 70 -4.13 13.44 2.19
CA GLY A 70 -5.31 12.60 1.97
C GLY A 70 -5.58 12.32 0.50
N VAL A 71 -5.51 13.35 -0.36
CA VAL A 71 -5.71 13.20 -1.81
C VAL A 71 -4.62 12.33 -2.42
N SER A 72 -3.35 12.54 -2.06
CA SER A 72 -2.24 11.71 -2.53
C SER A 72 -2.44 10.25 -2.15
N TYR A 73 -2.92 9.96 -0.94
CA TYR A 73 -3.24 8.60 -0.52
C TYR A 73 -4.29 7.95 -1.45
N VAL A 74 -5.41 8.62 -1.68
CA VAL A 74 -6.51 8.10 -2.53
C VAL A 74 -6.07 7.95 -3.99
N VAL A 75 -5.41 8.97 -4.54
CA VAL A 75 -4.93 8.95 -5.94
C VAL A 75 -3.83 7.90 -6.12
N GLY A 76 -2.89 7.80 -5.17
CA GLY A 76 -1.84 6.79 -5.19
C GLY A 76 -2.40 5.36 -5.26
N LEU A 77 -3.43 5.05 -4.45
CA LEU A 77 -4.12 3.77 -4.51
C LEU A 77 -4.81 3.52 -5.85
N GLN A 78 -5.47 4.54 -6.42
CA GLN A 78 -6.12 4.41 -7.73
C GLN A 78 -5.12 4.12 -8.84
N LEU A 79 -3.97 4.81 -8.84
CA LEU A 79 -2.89 4.56 -9.79
C LEU A 79 -2.28 3.17 -9.62
N THR A 80 -2.11 2.72 -8.37
CA THR A 80 -1.64 1.36 -8.04
C THR A 80 -2.57 0.31 -8.64
N TYR A 81 -3.88 0.44 -8.41
CA TYR A 81 -4.85 -0.50 -8.96
C TYR A 81 -4.90 -0.44 -10.48
N ALA A 82 -4.77 0.75 -11.09
CA ALA A 82 -4.68 0.86 -12.54
C ALA A 82 -3.43 0.18 -13.11
N ALA A 83 -2.28 0.29 -12.43
CA ALA A 83 -1.04 -0.39 -12.82
C ALA A 83 -1.18 -1.93 -12.72
N LEU A 84 -1.77 -2.43 -11.61
CA LEU A 84 -1.99 -3.85 -11.38
C LEU A 84 -2.99 -4.47 -12.36
N ARG A 85 -3.94 -3.68 -12.86
CA ARG A 85 -4.92 -4.13 -13.86
C ARG A 85 -4.31 -4.48 -15.21
N ILE A 86 -3.26 -3.76 -15.64
CA ILE A 86 -2.64 -3.93 -16.97
C ILE A 86 -1.27 -4.62 -16.91
N GLY A 87 -0.71 -4.79 -15.72
CA GLY A 87 0.64 -5.29 -15.52
C GLY A 87 0.76 -6.35 -14.43
N LYS A 88 1.94 -6.99 -14.40
CA LYS A 88 2.28 -8.01 -13.41
C LYS A 88 2.71 -7.35 -12.09
N VAL A 89 2.35 -7.95 -10.95
CA VAL A 89 2.76 -7.51 -9.60
C VAL A 89 4.28 -7.47 -9.49
N SER A 90 4.99 -8.40 -10.12
CA SER A 90 6.46 -8.43 -10.17
C SER A 90 7.09 -7.17 -10.77
N ILE A 91 6.34 -6.36 -11.53
CA ILE A 91 6.79 -5.06 -12.05
C ILE A 91 6.32 -3.93 -11.13
N VAL A 92 5.08 -4.01 -10.65
CA VAL A 92 4.45 -2.91 -9.89
C VAL A 92 5.03 -2.80 -8.48
N ALA A 93 5.18 -3.92 -7.77
CA ALA A 93 5.60 -3.91 -6.36
C ALA A 93 7.01 -3.31 -6.13
N PRO A 94 8.05 -3.64 -6.91
CA PRO A 94 9.37 -3.01 -6.77
C PRO A 94 9.33 -1.50 -6.98
N ILE A 95 8.54 -1.05 -7.96
CA ILE A 95 8.44 0.39 -8.26
C ILE A 95 7.70 1.12 -7.12
N LEU A 96 6.60 0.56 -6.62
CA LEU A 96 5.89 1.14 -5.48
C LEU A 96 6.76 1.21 -4.23
N ALA A 97 7.57 0.20 -3.96
CA ALA A 97 8.46 0.18 -2.81
C ALA A 97 9.47 1.35 -2.79
N THR A 98 9.63 2.08 -3.90
CA THR A 98 10.47 3.29 -3.98
C THR A 98 9.80 4.55 -3.42
N GLU A 99 8.54 4.50 -3.01
CA GLU A 99 7.80 5.68 -2.47
C GLU A 99 8.51 6.33 -1.27
N GLY A 100 9.11 5.51 -0.39
CA GLY A 100 9.91 6.00 0.74
C GLY A 100 11.17 6.75 0.31
N ALA A 101 11.84 6.29 -0.76
CA ALA A 101 12.98 6.99 -1.35
C ALA A 101 12.56 8.32 -1.98
N VAL A 102 11.43 8.33 -2.68
CA VAL A 102 10.85 9.57 -3.24
C VAL A 102 10.54 10.56 -2.13
N ALA A 103 9.89 10.11 -1.06
CA ALA A 103 9.60 10.96 0.09
C ALA A 103 10.87 11.51 0.74
N ALA A 104 11.91 10.67 0.90
CA ALA A 104 13.18 11.09 1.46
C ALA A 104 13.88 12.15 0.58
N MET A 105 13.91 11.95 -0.73
CA MET A 105 14.47 12.94 -1.66
C MET A 105 13.74 14.28 -1.59
N ILE A 106 12.40 14.26 -1.57
CA ILE A 106 11.60 15.48 -1.44
C ILE A 106 11.85 16.14 -0.09
N ALA A 107 11.89 15.39 1.01
CA ALA A 107 12.12 15.92 2.34
C ALA A 107 13.48 16.60 2.45
N VAL A 108 14.54 16.00 1.91
CA VAL A 108 15.90 16.58 1.85
C VAL A 108 15.91 17.85 0.99
N ALA A 109 15.26 17.84 -0.16
CA ALA A 109 15.13 19.02 -1.02
C ALA A 109 14.39 20.17 -0.33
N LEU A 110 13.49 19.85 0.61
CA LEU A 110 12.74 20.81 1.42
C LEU A 110 13.44 21.20 2.75
N GLY A 111 14.69 20.75 2.94
CA GLY A 111 15.55 21.18 4.05
C GLY A 111 15.74 20.20 5.20
N ASP A 112 15.26 18.95 5.09
CA ASP A 112 15.62 17.90 6.05
C ASP A 112 17.12 17.64 6.01
N LYS A 113 17.79 17.69 7.16
CA LYS A 113 19.23 17.46 7.25
C LYS A 113 19.50 15.98 7.48
N LEU A 114 20.22 15.37 6.56
CA LEU A 114 20.69 14.00 6.70
C LEU A 114 22.21 14.00 6.84
N GLY A 115 22.72 13.34 7.90
CA GLY A 115 24.15 13.04 7.99
C GLY A 115 24.58 12.08 6.87
N LEU A 116 25.85 12.09 6.48
CA LEU A 116 26.37 11.25 5.40
C LEU A 116 26.09 9.76 5.65
N ILE A 117 26.29 9.29 6.88
CA ILE A 117 26.01 7.88 7.26
C ILE A 117 24.53 7.55 7.04
N ALA A 118 23.63 8.42 7.49
CA ALA A 118 22.19 8.23 7.31
C ALA A 118 21.83 8.19 5.81
N ALA A 119 22.35 9.08 4.99
CA ALA A 119 22.12 9.10 3.55
C ALA A 119 22.59 7.81 2.86
N ILE A 120 23.78 7.31 3.20
CA ILE A 120 24.31 6.05 2.65
C ILE A 120 23.42 4.87 3.10
N MET A 121 23.07 4.78 4.39
CA MET A 121 22.24 3.68 4.90
C MET A 121 20.85 3.68 4.28
N LEU A 122 20.22 4.84 4.10
CA LEU A 122 18.93 4.96 3.43
C LEU A 122 19.02 4.50 1.95
N ALA A 123 20.08 4.84 1.24
CA ALA A 123 20.29 4.37 -0.12
C ALA A 123 20.46 2.83 -0.18
N VAL A 124 21.21 2.24 0.77
CA VAL A 124 21.36 0.78 0.85
C VAL A 124 20.04 0.10 1.23
N ILE A 125 19.26 0.70 2.11
CA ILE A 125 17.90 0.20 2.45
C ILE A 125 17.00 0.18 1.21
N VAL A 126 16.98 1.27 0.45
CA VAL A 126 16.19 1.34 -0.79
C VAL A 126 16.62 0.27 -1.79
N LEU A 127 17.93 0.08 -1.97
CA LEU A 127 18.46 -1.00 -2.80
C LEU A 127 18.02 -2.37 -2.29
N GLY A 128 18.09 -2.61 -0.98
CA GLY A 128 17.62 -3.84 -0.33
C GLY A 128 16.14 -4.10 -0.57
N VAL A 129 15.29 -3.06 -0.46
CA VAL A 129 13.84 -3.16 -0.76
C VAL A 129 13.63 -3.57 -2.22
N VAL A 130 14.28 -2.90 -3.16
CA VAL A 130 14.18 -3.24 -4.59
C VAL A 130 14.61 -4.69 -4.83
N LEU A 131 15.78 -5.11 -4.30
CA LEU A 131 16.25 -6.48 -4.44
C LEU A 131 15.32 -7.51 -3.82
N SER A 132 14.72 -7.21 -2.65
CA SER A 132 13.81 -8.12 -1.97
C SER A 132 12.49 -8.34 -2.74
N THR A 133 12.16 -7.44 -3.67
CA THR A 133 10.93 -7.52 -4.47
C THR A 133 11.15 -8.03 -5.90
N LEU A 134 12.39 -8.04 -6.41
CA LEU A 134 12.69 -8.41 -7.81
C LEU A 134 12.42 -9.89 -8.13
N GLU A 135 12.56 -10.81 -7.19
CA GLU A 135 12.43 -12.26 -7.41
C GLU A 135 11.04 -12.85 -7.10
N SER A 136 10.06 -12.01 -6.77
CA SER A 136 8.66 -12.47 -6.56
C SER A 136 7.99 -13.05 -7.82
N GLY A 137 8.75 -13.23 -8.92
CA GLY A 137 8.28 -13.72 -10.21
C GLY A 137 8.03 -15.24 -10.30
N ARG A 138 8.14 -16.01 -9.22
CA ARG A 138 7.80 -17.45 -9.16
C ARG A 138 7.00 -17.81 -7.91
N VAL A 139 6.10 -16.96 -7.51
CA VAL A 139 4.93 -17.45 -6.80
C VAL A 139 3.97 -17.86 -7.91
N ASP A 140 3.74 -19.14 -8.08
CA ASP A 140 2.56 -19.65 -8.76
C ASP A 140 1.35 -19.27 -7.89
N VAL A 141 1.04 -17.97 -7.86
CA VAL A 141 -0.27 -17.52 -7.41
C VAL A 141 -1.22 -18.02 -8.49
N PRO A 142 -2.19 -18.88 -8.15
CA PRO A 142 -3.16 -19.35 -9.13
C PRO A 142 -3.74 -18.12 -9.85
N ALA A 143 -3.79 -18.15 -11.17
CA ALA A 143 -4.19 -17.02 -12.03
C ALA A 143 -5.54 -16.39 -11.65
N GLY A 144 -6.39 -17.10 -10.89
CA GLY A 144 -7.65 -16.60 -10.33
C GLY A 144 -7.54 -15.53 -9.23
N ASP A 145 -6.35 -15.29 -8.65
CA ASP A 145 -6.23 -14.33 -7.53
C ASP A 145 -6.07 -12.87 -7.98
N PHE A 146 -5.70 -12.64 -9.26
CA PHE A 146 -5.55 -11.28 -9.82
C PHE A 146 -6.77 -10.82 -10.62
N ASP A 147 -7.57 -11.73 -11.14
CA ASP A 147 -8.85 -11.42 -11.80
C ASP A 147 -9.81 -10.71 -10.81
N LEU A 148 -9.72 -11.02 -9.52
CA LEU A 148 -10.54 -10.38 -8.49
C LEU A 148 -10.19 -8.89 -8.26
N VAL A 149 -8.95 -8.46 -8.51
CA VAL A 149 -8.57 -7.04 -8.46
C VAL A 149 -9.04 -6.33 -9.73
N ALA A 150 -9.00 -7.00 -10.87
CA ALA A 150 -9.50 -6.51 -12.14
C ALA A 150 -11.04 -6.41 -12.11
N ASP A 151 -11.73 -7.45 -11.65
CA ASP A 151 -13.19 -7.52 -11.55
C ASP A 151 -13.77 -6.47 -10.55
N ALA A 152 -13.02 -6.13 -9.50
CA ALA A 152 -13.40 -5.08 -8.57
C ALA A 152 -13.33 -3.65 -9.17
N LEU A 153 -12.62 -3.48 -10.29
CA LEU A 153 -12.49 -2.21 -11.01
C LEU A 153 -13.45 -2.11 -12.20
N GLU A 154 -13.93 -3.24 -12.72
CA GLU A 154 -14.95 -3.29 -13.76
C GLU A 154 -16.33 -3.20 -13.12
N GLY A 155 -17.06 -2.14 -13.41
CA GLY A 155 -18.51 -2.12 -13.22
C GLY A 155 -19.14 -3.21 -14.12
N PRO A 156 -20.39 -3.66 -13.83
CA PRO A 156 -20.98 -4.75 -14.57
C PRO A 156 -21.10 -4.40 -16.05
N ALA A 157 -20.23 -4.97 -16.87
CA ALA A 157 -20.52 -5.13 -18.26
C ALA A 157 -21.59 -6.23 -18.33
N VAL A 158 -22.82 -5.82 -18.59
CA VAL A 158 -23.93 -6.70 -18.89
C VAL A 158 -23.55 -7.53 -20.12
N THR A 159 -23.28 -8.80 -19.90
CA THR A 159 -23.36 -9.77 -20.97
C THR A 159 -24.01 -11.01 -20.39
N GLU A 160 -25.32 -11.00 -20.46
CA GLU A 160 -26.19 -12.15 -20.31
C GLU A 160 -25.90 -13.09 -21.49
N VAL A 161 -25.04 -14.08 -21.27
CA VAL A 161 -24.91 -15.21 -22.22
C VAL A 161 -25.81 -16.34 -21.74
N ALA A 162 -26.85 -16.54 -22.49
CA ALA A 162 -27.82 -17.61 -22.33
C ALA A 162 -27.12 -18.96 -22.18
N VAL A 163 -27.42 -19.68 -21.10
CA VAL A 163 -27.07 -21.06 -20.85
C VAL A 163 -27.93 -21.93 -21.76
N ALA A 164 -27.36 -22.45 -22.84
CA ALA A 164 -27.95 -23.54 -23.61
C ALA A 164 -27.52 -24.87 -22.98
N SER A 165 -28.49 -25.69 -22.61
CA SER A 165 -28.32 -27.03 -22.07
C SER A 165 -27.60 -27.96 -23.03
N PRO A 166 -26.78 -28.93 -22.58
CA PRO A 166 -26.09 -29.85 -23.43
C PRO A 166 -27.00 -31.02 -23.83
N THR A 167 -27.28 -31.15 -25.09
CA THR A 167 -27.71 -32.41 -25.68
C THR A 167 -26.48 -33.26 -25.97
N THR A 168 -26.49 -34.47 -25.43
CA THR A 168 -25.59 -35.58 -25.71
C THR A 168 -25.58 -35.92 -27.20
N ASP A 169 -24.40 -35.81 -27.83
CA ASP A 169 -24.06 -36.73 -28.92
C ASP A 169 -22.54 -36.99 -28.94
N ARG A 170 -22.24 -38.27 -29.00
CA ARG A 170 -20.93 -38.89 -28.87
C ARG A 170 -20.43 -39.21 -30.27
N ALA A 171 -19.49 -38.43 -30.79
CA ALA A 171 -18.73 -38.86 -31.97
C ALA A 171 -17.33 -38.18 -32.04
N ALA A 172 -16.34 -39.07 -32.19
CA ALA A 172 -15.01 -38.87 -32.78
C ALA A 172 -14.05 -37.87 -32.16
N ALA A 173 -13.05 -38.44 -31.47
CA ALA A 173 -11.83 -37.78 -31.05
C ALA A 173 -11.01 -37.29 -32.27
N ALA A 174 -10.98 -35.98 -32.46
CA ALA A 174 -9.94 -35.31 -33.22
C ALA A 174 -8.90 -34.75 -32.23
N PRO A 175 -7.57 -34.71 -32.54
CA PRO A 175 -6.57 -34.19 -31.65
C PRO A 175 -6.83 -32.71 -31.40
N MET A 176 -7.07 -32.35 -30.12
CA MET A 176 -7.20 -30.98 -29.70
C MET A 176 -5.88 -30.23 -30.01
N SER A 177 -5.91 -29.47 -31.08
CA SER A 177 -4.98 -28.39 -31.31
C SER A 177 -4.97 -27.57 -30.00
N GLN A 178 -3.83 -27.45 -29.33
CA GLN A 178 -3.63 -26.56 -28.23
C GLN A 178 -3.97 -25.14 -28.73
N ALA A 179 -5.19 -24.70 -28.44
CA ALA A 179 -5.57 -23.31 -28.61
C ALA A 179 -4.58 -22.53 -27.76
N ALA A 180 -3.68 -21.77 -28.40
CA ALA A 180 -2.78 -20.85 -27.76
C ALA A 180 -3.65 -19.94 -26.91
N THR A 181 -3.48 -20.02 -25.59
CA THR A 181 -4.03 -19.04 -24.66
C THR A 181 -3.57 -17.67 -25.16
N PRO A 182 -4.48 -16.68 -25.37
CA PRO A 182 -4.07 -15.39 -25.83
C PRO A 182 -3.07 -14.85 -24.80
N GLU A 183 -1.80 -14.69 -25.22
CA GLU A 183 -0.81 -13.94 -24.46
C GLU A 183 -1.35 -12.51 -24.35
N VAL A 184 -1.88 -12.16 -23.18
CA VAL A 184 -2.19 -10.77 -22.86
C VAL A 184 -0.84 -10.03 -22.90
N SER A 185 -0.63 -9.28 -23.98
CA SER A 185 0.57 -8.46 -24.14
C SER A 185 0.57 -7.43 -23.02
N VAL A 186 1.38 -7.70 -21.97
CA VAL A 186 1.57 -6.79 -20.85
C VAL A 186 2.27 -5.54 -21.37
N ASP A 187 1.59 -4.40 -21.35
CA ASP A 187 2.21 -3.12 -21.65
C ASP A 187 3.13 -2.70 -20.49
N VAL A 188 4.33 -3.28 -20.48
CA VAL A 188 5.34 -3.09 -19.43
C VAL A 188 5.64 -1.60 -19.22
N ARG A 189 5.71 -0.82 -20.30
CA ARG A 189 6.00 0.61 -20.22
C ARG A 189 4.88 1.38 -19.51
N ARG A 190 3.65 1.13 -19.88
CA ARG A 190 2.48 1.77 -19.29
C ARG A 190 2.29 1.37 -17.83
N THR A 191 2.48 0.08 -17.52
CA THR A 191 2.48 -0.46 -16.15
C THR A 191 3.53 0.25 -15.28
N ALA A 192 4.78 0.32 -15.76
CA ALA A 192 5.87 0.98 -15.02
C ALA A 192 5.61 2.48 -14.82
N LEU A 193 5.07 3.17 -15.82
CA LEU A 193 4.72 4.60 -15.70
C LEU A 193 3.62 4.85 -14.66
N LEU A 194 2.57 4.01 -14.63
CA LEU A 194 1.50 4.14 -13.64
C LEU A 194 2.01 3.83 -12.22
N ALA A 195 2.84 2.79 -12.06
CA ALA A 195 3.45 2.45 -10.78
C ALA A 195 4.41 3.55 -10.30
N ALA A 196 5.22 4.13 -11.19
CA ALA A 196 6.10 5.25 -10.86
C ALA A 196 5.31 6.51 -10.48
N ALA A 197 4.22 6.81 -11.18
CA ALA A 197 3.32 7.90 -10.82
C ALA A 197 2.69 7.66 -9.45
N ALA A 198 2.29 6.42 -9.14
CA ALA A 198 1.77 6.07 -7.81
C ALA A 198 2.82 6.27 -6.72
N ALA A 199 4.05 5.80 -6.92
CA ALA A 199 5.16 5.98 -5.98
C ALA A 199 5.48 7.47 -5.74
N LEU A 200 5.47 8.29 -6.80
CA LEU A 200 5.64 9.75 -6.69
C LEU A 200 4.52 10.38 -5.86
N VAL A 201 3.28 10.03 -6.15
CA VAL A 201 2.10 10.57 -5.46
C VAL A 201 2.10 10.15 -3.99
N PHE A 202 2.41 8.89 -3.68
CA PHE A 202 2.56 8.44 -2.30
C PHE A 202 3.72 9.15 -1.58
N GLY A 203 4.88 9.30 -2.24
CA GLY A 203 6.01 10.04 -1.70
C GLY A 203 5.66 11.48 -1.33
N VAL A 204 4.93 12.19 -2.19
CA VAL A 204 4.38 13.53 -1.89
C VAL A 204 3.43 13.47 -0.69
N GLY A 205 2.54 12.48 -0.63
CA GLY A 205 1.61 12.27 0.47
C GLY A 205 2.30 12.03 1.81
N LEU A 206 3.37 11.24 1.82
CA LEU A 206 4.19 10.99 3.01
C LEU A 206 4.86 12.28 3.51
N VAL A 207 5.43 13.09 2.60
CA VAL A 207 6.03 14.38 2.96
C VAL A 207 4.96 15.34 3.48
N ALA A 208 3.82 15.45 2.81
CA ALA A 208 2.72 16.30 3.25
C ALA A 208 2.20 15.90 4.64
N SER A 209 2.06 14.59 4.89
CA SER A 209 1.69 14.03 6.19
C SER A 209 2.72 14.37 7.28
N GLY A 210 4.01 14.17 6.98
CA GLY A 210 5.11 14.49 7.91
C GLY A 210 5.19 15.97 8.24
N ARG A 211 5.07 16.86 7.23
CA ARG A 211 5.03 18.31 7.45
C ARG A 211 3.81 18.73 8.29
N SER A 212 2.65 18.14 8.03
CA SER A 212 1.45 18.39 8.83
C SER A 212 1.63 17.96 10.28
N ALA A 213 2.35 16.86 10.55
CA ALA A 213 2.59 16.34 11.88
C ALA A 213 3.43 17.27 12.78
N ALA A 214 4.19 18.18 12.18
CA ALA A 214 4.90 19.23 12.91
C ALA A 214 3.98 20.39 13.36
N LEU A 215 2.81 20.54 12.70
CA LEU A 215 1.91 21.67 12.87
C LEU A 215 0.66 21.32 13.69
N VAL A 216 0.19 20.06 13.59
CA VAL A 216 -1.01 19.59 14.30
C VAL A 216 -0.74 18.24 14.96
N PRO A 217 -1.56 17.82 15.96
CA PRO A 217 -1.42 16.49 16.56
C PRO A 217 -1.55 15.37 15.52
N VAL A 218 -0.74 14.32 15.68
CA VAL A 218 -0.65 13.19 14.71
C VAL A 218 -2.00 12.50 14.47
N ALA A 219 -2.87 12.47 15.47
CA ALA A 219 -4.21 11.92 15.34
C ALA A 219 -5.07 12.69 14.31
N TRP A 220 -4.94 14.02 14.27
CA TRP A 220 -5.63 14.85 13.28
C TRP A 220 -5.08 14.65 11.88
N VAL A 221 -3.75 14.48 11.73
CA VAL A 221 -3.13 14.17 10.43
C VAL A 221 -3.71 12.86 9.88
N ALA A 222 -3.66 11.80 10.69
CA ALA A 222 -4.15 10.49 10.29
C ALA A 222 -5.66 10.49 10.01
N LEU A 223 -6.45 11.15 10.87
CA LEU A 223 -7.92 11.22 10.72
C LEU A 223 -8.32 11.98 9.46
N THR A 224 -7.69 13.11 9.15
CA THR A 224 -8.01 13.91 7.96
C THR A 224 -7.80 13.10 6.67
N ALA A 225 -6.73 12.34 6.57
CA ALA A 225 -6.49 11.45 5.43
C ALA A 225 -7.62 10.41 5.27
N ARG A 226 -8.15 9.89 6.38
CA ARG A 226 -9.32 8.96 6.35
C ARG A 226 -10.60 9.66 5.94
N LEU A 227 -10.84 10.89 6.38
CA LEU A 227 -12.01 11.68 5.96
C LEU A 227 -11.98 11.97 4.45
N VAL A 228 -10.83 12.29 3.89
CA VAL A 228 -10.67 12.42 2.43
C VAL A 228 -10.98 11.08 1.75
N GLY A 229 -10.52 9.95 2.30
CA GLY A 229 -10.85 8.61 1.81
C GLY A 229 -12.34 8.28 1.90
N ILE A 230 -13.03 8.72 2.97
CA ILE A 230 -14.50 8.60 3.07
C ILE A 230 -15.16 9.32 1.89
N LEU A 231 -14.79 10.56 1.62
CA LEU A 231 -15.38 11.35 0.53
C LEU A 231 -15.05 10.75 -0.85
N GLY A 232 -13.81 10.33 -1.07
CA GLY A 232 -13.34 9.84 -2.37
C GLY A 232 -13.71 8.38 -2.69
N VAL A 233 -13.96 7.55 -1.66
CA VAL A 233 -14.18 6.11 -1.85
C VAL A 233 -15.52 5.66 -1.26
N VAL A 234 -15.79 5.99 0.01
CA VAL A 234 -16.99 5.46 0.70
C VAL A 234 -18.26 6.10 0.16
N VAL A 235 -18.29 7.41 0.00
CA VAL A 235 -19.47 8.13 -0.53
C VAL A 235 -19.88 7.60 -1.91
N PRO A 236 -18.97 7.47 -2.90
CA PRO A 236 -19.32 6.85 -4.18
C PRO A 236 -19.86 5.42 -4.05
N LEU A 237 -19.27 4.58 -3.17
CA LEU A 237 -19.74 3.20 -2.95
C LEU A 237 -21.11 3.15 -2.30
N LEU A 238 -21.41 4.06 -1.37
CA LEU A 238 -22.73 4.18 -0.74
C LEU A 238 -23.78 4.59 -1.76
N LEU A 239 -23.50 5.59 -2.58
CA LEU A 239 -24.41 6.05 -3.65
C LEU A 239 -24.69 4.93 -4.66
N GLN A 240 -23.71 4.07 -4.95
CA GLN A 240 -23.85 2.91 -5.83
C GLN A 240 -24.45 1.69 -5.11
N ARG A 241 -24.75 1.77 -3.81
CA ARG A 241 -25.23 0.66 -2.97
C ARG A 241 -24.33 -0.58 -3.02
N ARG A 242 -23.03 -0.39 -3.19
CA ARG A 242 -22.04 -1.47 -3.34
C ARG A 242 -21.26 -1.77 -2.05
N LEU A 243 -21.46 -1.03 -0.98
CA LEU A 243 -20.77 -1.23 0.30
C LEU A 243 -21.38 -2.44 1.04
N ARG A 244 -20.81 -3.64 0.77
CA ARG A 244 -21.25 -4.90 1.42
C ARG A 244 -20.16 -5.35 2.39
N LEU A 245 -20.58 -6.03 3.47
CA LEU A 245 -19.68 -6.63 4.45
C LEU A 245 -20.18 -8.01 4.85
N THR A 246 -19.30 -9.00 4.84
CA THR A 246 -19.60 -10.36 5.28
C THR A 246 -19.02 -10.60 6.68
N ARG A 247 -19.66 -11.48 7.46
CA ARG A 247 -19.18 -11.81 8.82
C ARG A 247 -17.76 -12.38 8.83
N THR A 248 -17.39 -13.11 7.78
CA THR A 248 -16.04 -13.69 7.62
C THR A 248 -14.97 -12.65 7.27
N ALA A 249 -15.31 -11.60 6.53
CA ALA A 249 -14.39 -10.53 6.19
C ALA A 249 -14.27 -9.46 7.30
N LEU A 250 -15.27 -9.34 8.19
CA LEU A 250 -15.32 -8.33 9.24
C LEU A 250 -14.03 -8.27 10.10
N PRO A 251 -13.52 -9.38 10.70
CA PRO A 251 -12.33 -9.32 11.54
C PRO A 251 -11.10 -8.86 10.75
N LEU A 252 -10.94 -9.30 9.50
CA LEU A 252 -9.82 -8.91 8.65
C LEU A 252 -9.85 -7.41 8.34
N VAL A 253 -11.02 -6.88 8.02
CA VAL A 253 -11.21 -5.45 7.74
C VAL A 253 -11.00 -4.59 8.98
N VAL A 254 -11.45 -5.05 10.16
CA VAL A 254 -11.24 -4.33 11.42
C VAL A 254 -9.75 -4.30 11.76
N ILE A 255 -9.05 -5.43 11.66
CA ILE A 255 -7.60 -5.48 11.88
C ILE A 255 -6.88 -4.58 10.87
N ALA A 256 -7.22 -4.66 9.59
CA ALA A 256 -6.59 -3.85 8.54
C ALA A 256 -6.80 -2.35 8.79
N GLY A 257 -8.04 -1.91 9.04
CA GLY A 257 -8.34 -0.50 9.28
C GLY A 257 -7.69 0.06 10.55
N THR A 258 -7.66 -0.76 11.63
CA THR A 258 -6.97 -0.40 12.87
C THR A 258 -5.47 -0.29 12.67
N ALA A 259 -4.85 -1.28 12.04
CA ALA A 259 -3.42 -1.28 11.75
C ALA A 259 -3.03 -0.11 10.84
N GLU A 260 -3.85 0.19 9.83
CA GLU A 260 -3.62 1.27 8.89
C GLU A 260 -3.63 2.65 9.56
N ILE A 261 -4.61 2.94 10.43
CA ILE A 261 -4.69 4.24 11.12
C ILE A 261 -3.58 4.39 12.15
N LEU A 262 -3.30 3.34 12.94
CA LEU A 262 -2.23 3.36 13.92
C LEU A 262 -0.85 3.47 13.25
N GLY A 263 -0.64 2.77 12.14
CA GLY A 263 0.56 2.90 11.32
C GLY A 263 0.75 4.33 10.82
N SER A 264 -0.32 4.97 10.32
CA SER A 264 -0.27 6.37 9.90
C SER A 264 0.06 7.33 11.05
N MET A 265 -0.43 7.06 12.27
CA MET A 265 -0.08 7.85 13.46
C MET A 265 1.39 7.67 13.86
N LEU A 266 1.90 6.43 13.84
CA LEU A 266 3.31 6.15 14.14
C LEU A 266 4.24 6.79 13.09
N PHE A 267 3.89 6.70 11.81
CA PHE A 267 4.62 7.39 10.76
C PHE A 267 4.65 8.91 10.99
N ALA A 268 3.48 9.53 11.24
CA ALA A 268 3.38 10.95 11.50
C ALA A 268 4.17 11.37 12.77
N TRP A 269 4.21 10.53 13.79
CA TRP A 269 5.01 10.75 14.99
C TRP A 269 6.51 10.68 14.68
N GLY A 270 6.96 9.65 13.97
CA GLY A 270 8.36 9.50 13.54
C GLY A 270 8.83 10.63 12.64
N SER A 271 7.95 11.10 11.76
CA SER A 271 8.25 12.19 10.81
C SER A 271 8.53 13.55 11.48
N ARG A 272 8.18 13.71 12.76
CA ARG A 272 8.52 14.93 13.53
C ARG A 272 10.03 15.07 13.75
N GLU A 273 10.77 13.97 13.79
CA GLU A 273 12.23 13.98 13.91
C GLU A 273 12.90 14.07 12.54
N SER A 274 12.49 13.19 11.59
CA SER A 274 12.97 13.20 10.21
C SER A 274 11.97 12.51 9.32
N ILE A 275 11.44 13.23 8.34
CA ILE A 275 10.51 12.69 7.33
C ILE A 275 11.24 11.67 6.46
N ALA A 276 12.48 11.97 6.06
CA ALA A 276 13.27 11.10 5.20
C ALA A 276 13.51 9.72 5.84
N ILE A 277 13.94 9.69 7.11
CA ILE A 277 14.18 8.43 7.82
C ILE A 277 12.87 7.68 8.04
N ALA A 278 11.82 8.36 8.54
CA ALA A 278 10.53 7.74 8.80
C ALA A 278 9.90 7.15 7.52
N ALA A 279 10.02 7.83 6.37
CA ALA A 279 9.47 7.36 5.10
C ALA A 279 10.18 6.11 4.58
N VAL A 280 11.52 6.09 4.60
CA VAL A 280 12.28 4.91 4.16
C VAL A 280 12.08 3.74 5.13
N MET A 281 12.00 3.99 6.44
CA MET A 281 11.66 2.94 7.40
C MET A 281 10.23 2.44 7.21
N GLY A 282 9.27 3.32 6.94
CA GLY A 282 7.88 2.98 6.65
C GLY A 282 7.72 2.09 5.41
N SER A 283 8.50 2.35 4.35
CA SER A 283 8.45 1.56 3.11
C SER A 283 8.93 0.12 3.25
N GLN A 284 9.48 -0.28 4.43
CA GLN A 284 9.83 -1.67 4.72
C GLN A 284 8.61 -2.61 4.86
N PHE A 285 7.38 -2.06 4.86
CA PHE A 285 6.16 -2.87 5.00
C PHE A 285 6.07 -4.00 3.97
N ALA A 286 6.54 -3.78 2.75
CA ALA A 286 6.54 -4.78 1.68
C ALA A 286 7.47 -5.97 2.02
N VAL A 287 8.65 -5.67 2.58
CA VAL A 287 9.62 -6.70 3.00
C VAL A 287 9.10 -7.46 4.21
N ILE A 288 8.54 -6.76 5.20
CA ILE A 288 7.95 -7.38 6.38
C ILE A 288 6.78 -8.28 5.95
N ALA A 289 5.93 -7.82 5.02
CA ALA A 289 4.82 -8.63 4.49
C ALA A 289 5.34 -9.88 3.76
N ALA A 290 6.40 -9.77 2.94
CA ALA A 290 7.01 -10.90 2.24
C ALA A 290 7.62 -11.92 3.22
N VAL A 291 8.35 -11.45 4.24
CA VAL A 291 8.90 -12.33 5.29
C VAL A 291 7.78 -13.01 6.09
N ALA A 292 6.74 -12.26 6.43
CA ALA A 292 5.58 -12.83 7.12
C ALA A 292 4.85 -13.88 6.24
N ALA A 293 4.73 -13.65 4.93
CA ALA A 293 4.16 -14.61 3.99
C ALA A 293 4.99 -15.91 3.93
N TYR A 294 6.33 -15.80 3.97
CA TYR A 294 7.20 -16.98 4.06
C TYR A 294 6.86 -17.87 5.28
N PHE A 295 6.71 -17.27 6.47
CA PHE A 295 6.40 -18.02 7.68
C PHE A 295 4.95 -18.50 7.76
N LEU A 296 4.00 -17.70 7.27
CA LEU A 296 2.56 -18.00 7.38
C LEU A 296 2.05 -18.92 6.25
N PHE A 297 2.64 -18.80 5.07
CA PHE A 297 2.17 -19.52 3.87
C PHE A 297 3.20 -20.51 3.31
N GLY A 298 4.40 -20.60 3.92
CA GLY A 298 5.47 -21.51 3.49
C GLY A 298 6.11 -21.13 2.15
N GLU A 299 5.96 -19.89 1.72
CA GLU A 299 6.56 -19.38 0.48
C GLU A 299 8.08 -19.34 0.61
N ARG A 300 8.83 -19.79 -0.41
CA ARG A 300 10.30 -19.79 -0.36
C ARG A 300 10.84 -18.47 -0.89
N LEU A 301 11.66 -17.79 -0.08
CA LEU A 301 12.40 -16.61 -0.51
C LEU A 301 13.53 -17.01 -1.47
N GLY A 302 13.63 -16.31 -2.60
CA GLY A 302 14.75 -16.46 -3.52
C GLY A 302 16.06 -15.91 -2.93
N ARG A 303 17.21 -16.29 -3.52
CA ARG A 303 18.53 -15.85 -3.04
C ARG A 303 18.68 -14.32 -3.09
N VAL A 304 18.19 -13.67 -4.15
CA VAL A 304 18.24 -12.20 -4.31
C VAL A 304 17.37 -11.51 -3.27
N GLN A 305 16.18 -12.05 -2.98
CA GLN A 305 15.32 -11.56 -1.91
C GLN A 305 15.99 -11.63 -0.54
N LEU A 306 16.65 -12.76 -0.24
CA LEU A 306 17.38 -12.94 1.02
C LEU A 306 18.52 -11.91 1.15
N ILE A 307 19.29 -11.66 0.08
CA ILE A 307 20.32 -10.62 0.07
C ILE A 307 19.67 -9.25 0.35
N GLY A 308 18.57 -8.93 -0.29
CA GLY A 308 17.82 -7.70 -0.04
C GLY A 308 17.43 -7.54 1.43
N VAL A 309 16.85 -8.58 2.04
CA VAL A 309 16.45 -8.59 3.46
C VAL A 309 17.67 -8.38 4.38
N VAL A 310 18.79 -9.07 4.12
CA VAL A 310 20.02 -8.92 4.91
C VAL A 310 20.57 -7.49 4.82
N LEU A 311 20.62 -6.90 3.62
CA LEU A 311 21.04 -5.51 3.43
C LEU A 311 20.18 -4.54 4.25
N ILE A 312 18.86 -4.73 4.25
CA ILE A 312 17.94 -3.91 5.03
C ILE A 312 18.25 -4.02 6.53
N VAL A 313 18.30 -5.25 7.06
CA VAL A 313 18.53 -5.47 8.50
C VAL A 313 19.85 -4.86 8.96
N VAL A 314 20.93 -5.07 8.21
CA VAL A 314 22.25 -4.51 8.54
C VAL A 314 22.19 -2.97 8.49
N SER A 315 21.62 -2.39 7.44
CA SER A 315 21.56 -0.93 7.29
C SER A 315 20.69 -0.26 8.35
N VAL A 316 19.56 -0.86 8.72
CA VAL A 316 18.70 -0.37 9.81
C VAL A 316 19.43 -0.43 11.14
N THR A 317 20.20 -1.52 11.41
CA THR A 317 20.99 -1.65 12.63
C THR A 317 22.08 -0.59 12.72
N VAL A 318 22.83 -0.36 11.62
CA VAL A 318 23.86 0.70 11.54
C VAL A 318 23.24 2.08 11.72
N LEU A 319 22.11 2.35 11.06
CA LEU A 319 21.41 3.63 11.18
C LEU A 319 20.92 3.86 12.62
N ALA A 320 20.37 2.85 13.28
CA ALA A 320 19.94 2.92 14.66
C ALA A 320 21.13 3.21 15.60
N ALA A 321 22.26 2.53 15.42
CA ALA A 321 23.47 2.75 16.20
C ALA A 321 24.07 4.15 15.98
N ALA A 322 24.04 4.67 14.74
CA ALA A 322 24.52 6.01 14.42
C ALA A 322 23.58 7.13 14.90
N SER A 323 22.33 6.81 15.26
CA SER A 323 21.31 7.76 15.74
C SER A 323 21.14 7.73 17.27
N ALA A 324 21.81 6.80 17.96
CA ALA A 324 21.83 6.66 19.42
C ALA A 324 22.87 7.58 20.04
#